data_d35a3b2eb1d9bd830ab85a06d05597bb
#
_entry.id   d35a3b2eb1d9bd830ab85a06d05597bb
#
_cell.length_a   1.000
_cell.length_b   1.000
_cell.length_c   1.000
_cell.angle_alpha   90.00
_cell.angle_beta   90.00
_cell.angle_gamma   90.00
#
_symmetry.space_group_name_H-M   'P 1'
#
loop_
_entity.id
_entity.type
_entity.pdbx_description
1 polymer ?
#
loop_
_entity_poly.entity_id
_entity_poly.type
_entity_poly.pdbx_seq_one_letter_code
_entity_poly.pdbx_strand_id
1 'polypeptide(L)'
;HIVLTHFPIALWTLAMAVILLRVLSAGPLARRLDQALVPLLTVALLFGLAAYATGTQVWDWESISASPLGRNHLMLAAWTVALWAVVWWLRWRRGEAVWEGGMRWAMAALALLGAVLLAITGTLGGHLMSAPTDLSKLLRHLGWEVYTTYHVPDFTVWALLGIAALGVALGLWARARRAAGSATG
;
A
#
# COMPACT_ATOMS: atom_id res chain seq x y z
N HIS A 1 -10.52 13.70 11.87
CA HIS A 1 -10.14 12.60 10.97
C HIS A 1 -9.93 13.10 9.54
N ILE A 2 -10.94 13.70 8.89
CA ILE A 2 -10.89 14.10 7.47
C ILE A 2 -9.70 15.00 7.16
N VAL A 3 -9.41 16.01 7.98
CA VAL A 3 -8.25 16.90 7.78
C VAL A 3 -6.94 16.10 7.79
N LEU A 4 -6.82 15.13 8.71
CA LEU A 4 -5.61 14.30 8.82
C LEU A 4 -5.41 13.40 7.60
N THR A 5 -6.47 12.94 6.93
CA THR A 5 -6.34 12.04 5.77
C THR A 5 -5.70 12.72 4.56
N HIS A 6 -5.79 14.04 4.43
CA HIS A 6 -5.18 14.76 3.31
C HIS A 6 -3.65 14.65 3.31
N PHE A 7 -3.01 14.58 4.50
CA PHE A 7 -1.56 14.43 4.59
C PHE A 7 -1.04 13.13 4.00
N PRO A 8 -1.49 11.93 4.46
CA PRO A 8 -1.01 10.69 3.86
C PRO A 8 -1.40 10.58 2.38
N ILE A 9 -2.57 11.07 1.94
CA ILE A 9 -2.95 11.06 0.53
C ILE A 9 -1.91 11.84 -0.31
N ALA A 10 -1.59 13.07 0.07
CA ALA A 10 -0.64 13.90 -0.66
C ALA A 10 0.79 13.31 -0.59
N LEU A 11 1.25 12.93 0.60
CA LEU A 11 2.62 12.48 0.81
C LEU A 11 2.90 11.11 0.18
N TRP A 12 1.98 10.15 0.25
CA TRP A 12 2.14 8.87 -0.43
C TRP A 12 2.03 8.98 -1.95
N THR A 13 1.18 9.87 -2.46
CA THR A 13 1.13 10.18 -3.90
C THR A 13 2.46 10.78 -4.37
N LEU A 14 3.02 11.71 -3.61
CA LEU A 14 4.34 12.28 -3.90
C LEU A 14 5.43 11.20 -3.81
N ALA A 15 5.40 10.35 -2.77
CA ALA A 15 6.36 9.26 -2.62
C ALA A 15 6.30 8.29 -3.81
N MET A 16 5.10 7.93 -4.29
CA MET A 16 4.93 7.12 -5.50
C MET A 16 5.60 7.80 -6.71
N ALA A 17 5.35 9.08 -6.92
CA ALA A 17 5.94 9.83 -8.04
C ALA A 17 7.48 9.84 -7.95
N VAL A 18 8.05 10.03 -6.75
CA VAL A 18 9.51 9.98 -6.52
C VAL A 18 10.06 8.58 -6.81
N ILE A 19 9.40 7.52 -6.35
CA ILE A 19 9.80 6.12 -6.60
C ILE A 19 9.79 5.84 -8.10
N LEU A 20 8.72 6.17 -8.81
CA LEU A 20 8.61 5.95 -10.25
C LEU A 20 9.69 6.74 -11.01
N LEU A 21 9.90 8.00 -10.65
CA LEU A 21 10.98 8.80 -11.24
C LEU A 21 12.34 8.15 -11.01
N ARG A 22 12.60 7.65 -9.80
CA ARG A 22 13.89 7.02 -9.45
C ARG A 22 14.11 5.68 -10.14
N VAL A 23 13.04 4.92 -10.37
CA VAL A 23 13.07 3.67 -11.14
C VAL A 23 13.39 3.92 -12.62
N LEU A 24 12.83 5.00 -13.19
CA LEU A 24 12.98 5.35 -14.59
C LEU A 24 14.24 6.19 -14.89
N SER A 25 14.80 6.85 -13.87
CA SER A 25 15.93 7.77 -14.04
C SER A 25 16.93 7.69 -12.89
N ALA A 26 18.21 7.64 -13.24
CA ALA A 26 19.34 7.80 -12.31
C ALA A 26 19.90 9.23 -12.30
N GLY A 27 19.19 10.19 -12.91
CA GLY A 27 19.60 11.58 -13.01
C GLY A 27 19.69 12.32 -11.66
N PRO A 28 20.32 13.51 -11.63
CA PRO A 28 20.56 14.22 -10.39
C PRO A 28 19.27 14.64 -9.66
N LEU A 29 18.21 14.99 -10.39
CA LEU A 29 16.91 15.33 -9.80
C LEU A 29 16.30 14.11 -9.08
N ALA A 30 16.28 12.95 -9.76
CA ALA A 30 15.73 11.72 -9.17
C ALA A 30 16.47 11.33 -7.88
N ARG A 31 17.81 11.46 -7.86
CA ARG A 31 18.63 11.17 -6.67
C ARG A 31 18.37 12.16 -5.53
N ARG A 32 18.23 13.46 -5.82
CA ARG A 32 17.93 14.47 -4.80
C ARG A 32 16.57 14.23 -4.16
N LEU A 33 15.55 13.93 -4.96
CA LEU A 33 14.21 13.63 -4.44
C LEU A 33 14.20 12.34 -3.63
N ASP A 34 14.94 11.32 -4.06
CA ASP A 34 15.07 10.06 -3.34
C ASP A 34 15.72 10.21 -1.95
N GLN A 35 16.65 11.16 -1.77
CA GLN A 35 17.22 11.47 -0.45
C GLN A 35 16.16 11.91 0.57
N ALA A 36 15.09 12.55 0.11
CA ALA A 36 13.97 12.93 0.94
C ALA A 36 12.92 11.82 1.14
N LEU A 37 13.03 10.68 0.44
CA LEU A 37 11.99 9.66 0.41
C LEU A 37 11.75 9.01 1.78
N VAL A 38 12.81 8.68 2.55
CA VAL A 38 12.64 8.09 3.88
C VAL A 38 11.97 9.06 4.86
N PRO A 39 12.42 10.31 5.05
CA PRO A 39 11.71 11.26 5.89
C PRO A 39 10.28 11.55 5.42
N LEU A 40 10.05 11.66 4.10
CA LEU A 40 8.73 11.82 3.52
C LEU A 40 7.78 10.68 3.91
N LEU A 41 8.23 9.43 3.72
CA LEU A 41 7.46 8.23 4.08
C LEU A 41 7.26 8.12 5.59
N THR A 42 8.23 8.53 6.42
CA THR A 42 8.08 8.54 7.87
C THR A 42 6.95 9.48 8.31
N VAL A 43 6.95 10.71 7.80
CA VAL A 43 5.88 11.68 8.08
C VAL A 43 4.53 11.18 7.58
N ALA A 44 4.50 10.64 6.35
CA ALA A 44 3.29 10.08 5.77
C ALA A 44 2.71 8.92 6.60
N LEU A 45 3.56 8.03 7.14
CA LEU A 45 3.14 6.93 8.00
C LEU A 45 2.60 7.43 9.34
N LEU A 46 3.24 8.42 9.97
CA LEU A 46 2.75 9.00 11.21
C LEU A 46 1.36 9.61 11.03
N PHE A 47 1.14 10.37 9.96
CA PHE A 47 -0.19 10.91 9.65
C PHE A 47 -1.17 9.82 9.23
N GLY A 48 -0.74 8.78 8.51
CA GLY A 48 -1.58 7.64 8.15
C GLY A 48 -2.07 6.87 9.36
N LEU A 49 -1.18 6.59 10.33
CA LEU A 49 -1.53 5.96 11.61
C LEU A 49 -2.46 6.86 12.44
N ALA A 50 -2.18 8.16 12.53
CA ALA A 50 -3.04 9.11 13.23
C ALA A 50 -4.43 9.21 12.58
N ALA A 51 -4.51 9.25 11.24
CA ALA A 51 -5.77 9.23 10.52
C ALA A 51 -6.54 7.92 10.74
N TYR A 52 -5.86 6.77 10.74
CA TYR A 52 -6.48 5.49 11.05
C TYR A 52 -7.04 5.46 12.48
N ALA A 53 -6.22 5.81 13.47
CA ALA A 53 -6.61 5.83 14.87
C ALA A 53 -7.77 6.79 15.17
N THR A 54 -7.76 8.00 14.58
CA THR A 54 -8.87 8.94 14.74
C THR A 54 -10.11 8.51 13.97
N GLY A 55 -9.94 7.83 12.82
CA GLY A 55 -11.04 7.29 12.01
C GLY A 55 -11.86 6.25 12.77
N THR A 56 -11.21 5.39 13.55
CA THR A 56 -11.90 4.40 14.40
C THR A 56 -12.66 5.01 15.59
N GLN A 57 -12.49 6.30 15.86
CA GLN A 57 -13.18 7.03 16.93
C GLN A 57 -14.34 7.89 16.42
N VAL A 58 -14.44 8.13 15.11
CA VAL A 58 -15.50 8.96 14.51
C VAL A 58 -16.83 8.21 14.46
N TRP A 59 -16.76 6.90 14.29
CA TRP A 59 -17.92 6.03 14.18
C TRP A 59 -17.86 4.98 15.28
N ASP A 60 -19.03 4.64 15.80
CA ASP A 60 -19.12 3.48 16.67
C ASP A 60 -18.64 2.21 15.93
N TRP A 61 -17.74 1.46 16.60
CA TRP A 61 -17.09 0.29 15.99
C TRP A 61 -18.08 -0.74 15.47
N GLU A 62 -19.13 -1.00 16.22
CA GLU A 62 -20.16 -1.95 15.85
C GLU A 62 -20.89 -1.51 14.58
N SER A 63 -21.27 -0.24 14.51
CA SER A 63 -21.96 0.33 13.34
C SER A 63 -21.10 0.32 12.08
N ILE A 64 -19.83 0.75 12.16
CA ILE A 64 -18.98 0.82 10.98
C ILE A 64 -18.54 -0.57 10.49
N SER A 65 -18.29 -1.50 11.42
CA SER A 65 -17.87 -2.87 11.05
C SER A 65 -19.02 -3.75 10.56
N ALA A 66 -20.27 -3.40 10.87
CA ALA A 66 -21.45 -4.12 10.41
C ALA A 66 -21.77 -3.86 8.94
N SER A 67 -21.40 -2.69 8.41
CA SER A 67 -21.69 -2.33 7.00
C SER A 67 -20.57 -2.81 6.07
N PRO A 68 -20.90 -3.30 4.85
CA PRO A 68 -19.89 -3.65 3.85
C PRO A 68 -18.94 -2.50 3.54
N LEU A 69 -19.49 -1.31 3.34
CA LEU A 69 -18.73 -0.10 3.03
C LEU A 69 -17.72 0.24 4.15
N GLY A 70 -18.19 0.30 5.40
CA GLY A 70 -17.35 0.62 6.55
C GLY A 70 -16.26 -0.42 6.79
N ARG A 71 -16.64 -1.71 6.77
CA ARG A 71 -15.71 -2.82 6.95
C ARG A 71 -14.62 -2.84 5.88
N ASN A 72 -14.99 -2.69 4.61
CA ASN A 72 -14.03 -2.65 3.51
C ASN A 72 -13.12 -1.42 3.63
N HIS A 73 -13.65 -0.27 4.01
CA HIS A 73 -12.85 0.95 4.24
C HIS A 73 -11.81 0.74 5.34
N LEU A 74 -12.21 0.21 6.50
CA LEU A 74 -11.29 -0.06 7.62
C LEU A 74 -10.16 -1.02 7.21
N MET A 75 -10.52 -2.11 6.54
CA MET A 75 -9.55 -3.12 6.09
C MET A 75 -8.56 -2.54 5.07
N LEU A 76 -9.06 -1.83 4.06
CA LEU A 76 -8.20 -1.24 3.03
C LEU A 76 -7.33 -0.10 3.56
N ALA A 77 -7.82 0.68 4.54
CA ALA A 77 -7.02 1.68 5.23
C ALA A 77 -5.85 1.02 5.97
N ALA A 78 -6.11 -0.07 6.71
CA ALA A 78 -5.05 -0.82 7.39
C ALA A 78 -4.02 -1.40 6.40
N TRP A 79 -4.47 -1.98 5.29
CA TRP A 79 -3.58 -2.51 4.26
C TRP A 79 -2.77 -1.44 3.55
N THR A 80 -3.37 -0.26 3.32
CA THR A 80 -2.66 0.89 2.75
C THR A 80 -1.50 1.32 3.65
N VAL A 81 -1.77 1.50 4.94
CA VAL A 81 -0.74 1.85 5.93
C VAL A 81 0.35 0.76 5.99
N ALA A 82 -0.04 -0.52 6.07
CA ALA A 82 0.90 -1.63 6.14
C ALA A 82 1.80 -1.73 4.89
N LEU A 83 1.24 -1.56 3.71
CA LEU A 83 2.02 -1.60 2.47
C LEU A 83 3.03 -0.46 2.39
N TRP A 84 2.63 0.78 2.72
CA TRP A 84 3.54 1.92 2.75
C TRP A 84 4.60 1.79 3.84
N ALA A 85 4.30 1.11 4.95
CA ALA A 85 5.29 0.75 5.97
C ALA A 85 6.34 -0.24 5.42
N VAL A 86 5.93 -1.20 4.57
CA VAL A 86 6.86 -2.11 3.87
C VAL A 86 7.77 -1.32 2.91
N VAL A 87 7.20 -0.41 2.12
CA VAL A 87 7.98 0.46 1.19
C VAL A 87 9.01 1.29 1.97
N TRP A 88 8.57 1.94 3.04
CA TRP A 88 9.43 2.70 3.94
C TRP A 88 10.54 1.83 4.51
N TRP A 89 10.21 0.66 5.07
CA TRP A 89 11.17 -0.25 5.68
C TRP A 89 12.21 -0.76 4.67
N LEU A 90 11.80 -1.13 3.46
CA LEU A 90 12.71 -1.56 2.40
C LEU A 90 13.69 -0.45 2.03
N ARG A 91 13.20 0.78 1.81
CA ARG A 91 14.06 1.93 1.46
C ARG A 91 15.01 2.29 2.60
N TRP A 92 14.52 2.28 3.84
CA TRP A 92 15.33 2.55 5.03
C TRP A 92 16.43 1.50 5.24
N ARG A 93 16.07 0.22 5.15
CA ARG A 93 17.00 -0.91 5.44
C ARG A 93 18.02 -1.15 4.34
N ARG A 94 17.67 -0.97 3.09
CA ARG A 94 18.51 -1.28 1.94
C ARG A 94 19.19 -0.06 1.31
N GLY A 95 18.80 1.15 1.68
CA GLY A 95 19.36 2.37 1.11
C GLY A 95 19.28 2.38 -0.42
N GLU A 96 20.36 2.74 -1.08
CA GLU A 96 20.44 2.81 -2.55
C GLU A 96 20.30 1.44 -3.25
N ALA A 97 20.59 0.33 -2.56
CA ALA A 97 20.50 -1.01 -3.14
C ALA A 97 19.07 -1.41 -3.55
N VAL A 98 18.02 -0.68 -3.11
CA VAL A 98 16.64 -0.90 -3.60
C VAL A 98 16.50 -0.53 -5.07
N TRP A 99 17.40 0.28 -5.63
CA TRP A 99 17.34 0.73 -7.02
C TRP A 99 18.13 -0.17 -7.98
N GLU A 100 18.72 -1.26 -7.48
CA GLU A 100 19.54 -2.18 -8.27
C GLU A 100 18.73 -3.39 -8.74
N GLY A 101 19.05 -3.87 -9.92
CA GLY A 101 18.49 -5.09 -10.49
C GLY A 101 16.97 -5.15 -10.50
N GLY A 102 16.43 -6.29 -10.11
CA GLY A 102 14.98 -6.53 -10.03
C GLY A 102 14.27 -5.79 -8.88
N MET A 103 15.01 -5.37 -7.83
CA MET A 103 14.43 -4.72 -6.65
C MET A 103 13.80 -3.37 -7.01
N ARG A 104 14.35 -2.61 -7.95
CA ARG A 104 13.76 -1.35 -8.41
C ARG A 104 12.34 -1.53 -8.95
N TRP A 105 12.10 -2.62 -9.68
CA TRP A 105 10.78 -2.94 -10.23
C TRP A 105 9.81 -3.41 -9.14
N ALA A 106 10.31 -4.13 -8.13
CA ALA A 106 9.52 -4.45 -6.94
C ALA A 106 9.10 -3.20 -6.19
N MET A 107 10.00 -2.20 -6.03
CA MET A 107 9.65 -0.90 -5.44
C MET A 107 8.58 -0.17 -6.26
N ALA A 108 8.68 -0.17 -7.59
CA ALA A 108 7.65 0.42 -8.46
C ALA A 108 6.30 -0.29 -8.30
N ALA A 109 6.28 -1.62 -8.31
CA ALA A 109 5.07 -2.42 -8.15
C ALA A 109 4.40 -2.17 -6.78
N LEU A 110 5.18 -2.13 -5.71
CA LEU A 110 4.67 -1.82 -4.35
C LEU A 110 4.12 -0.40 -4.28
N ALA A 111 4.79 0.59 -4.87
CA ALA A 111 4.32 1.98 -4.88
C ALA A 111 3.02 2.13 -5.68
N LEU A 112 2.91 1.48 -6.84
CA LEU A 112 1.69 1.47 -7.66
C LEU A 112 0.54 0.76 -6.93
N LEU A 113 0.79 -0.40 -6.33
CA LEU A 113 -0.20 -1.10 -5.53
C LEU A 113 -0.65 -0.24 -4.34
N GLY A 114 0.30 0.43 -3.66
CA GLY A 114 -0.01 1.37 -2.58
C GLY A 114 -0.89 2.53 -3.02
N ALA A 115 -0.66 3.07 -4.23
CA ALA A 115 -1.49 4.12 -4.79
C ALA A 115 -2.90 3.62 -5.14
N VAL A 116 -3.03 2.41 -5.68
CA VAL A 116 -4.34 1.78 -5.95
C VAL A 116 -5.12 1.56 -4.65
N LEU A 117 -4.48 0.99 -3.63
CA LEU A 117 -5.11 0.82 -2.31
C LEU A 117 -5.54 2.15 -1.70
N LEU A 118 -4.69 3.19 -1.81
CA LEU A 118 -4.99 4.54 -1.34
C LEU A 118 -6.21 5.13 -2.07
N ALA A 119 -6.27 5.00 -3.39
CA ALA A 119 -7.36 5.51 -4.21
C ALA A 119 -8.70 4.81 -3.87
N ILE A 120 -8.68 3.49 -3.71
CA ILE A 120 -9.87 2.73 -3.31
C ILE A 120 -10.28 3.10 -1.87
N THR A 121 -9.33 3.16 -0.93
CA THR A 121 -9.61 3.58 0.46
C THR A 121 -10.24 4.97 0.50
N GLY A 122 -9.68 5.92 -0.26
CA GLY A 122 -10.22 7.28 -0.37
C GLY A 122 -11.63 7.31 -0.97
N THR A 123 -11.89 6.49 -1.99
CA THR A 123 -13.22 6.34 -2.60
C THR A 123 -14.25 5.82 -1.58
N LEU A 124 -13.94 4.76 -0.83
CA LEU A 124 -14.84 4.23 0.19
C LEU A 124 -15.08 5.25 1.32
N GLY A 125 -14.02 5.96 1.75
CA GLY A 125 -14.14 7.06 2.71
C GLY A 125 -15.01 8.20 2.20
N GLY A 126 -14.91 8.55 0.92
CA GLY A 126 -15.80 9.51 0.26
C GLY A 126 -17.26 9.07 0.32
N HIS A 127 -17.55 7.82 0.01
CA HIS A 127 -18.90 7.27 0.13
C HIS A 127 -19.46 7.31 1.56
N LEU A 128 -18.64 7.04 2.58
CA LEU A 128 -19.02 7.18 3.99
C LEU A 128 -19.42 8.63 4.35
N MET A 129 -18.84 9.60 3.64
CA MET A 129 -19.14 11.03 3.81
C MET A 129 -20.16 11.57 2.81
N SER A 130 -20.88 10.71 2.10
CA SER A 130 -21.85 11.08 1.05
C SER A 130 -21.24 11.89 -0.10
N ALA A 131 -19.92 11.71 -0.34
CA ALA A 131 -19.14 12.33 -1.42
C ALA A 131 -18.57 11.25 -2.36
N PRO A 132 -19.41 10.59 -3.19
CA PRO A 132 -18.99 9.53 -4.09
C PRO A 132 -17.97 10.04 -5.13
N THR A 133 -17.03 9.18 -5.51
CA THR A 133 -16.04 9.47 -6.53
C THR A 133 -16.31 8.70 -7.83
N ASP A 134 -15.77 9.16 -8.96
CA ASP A 134 -15.92 8.45 -10.25
C ASP A 134 -15.24 7.07 -10.26
N LEU A 135 -14.24 6.84 -9.40
CA LEU A 135 -13.63 5.52 -9.25
C LEU A 135 -14.65 4.46 -8.80
N SER A 136 -15.68 4.84 -8.04
CA SER A 136 -16.73 3.89 -7.64
C SER A 136 -17.55 3.37 -8.83
N LYS A 137 -17.65 4.15 -9.93
CA LYS A 137 -18.27 3.69 -11.17
C LYS A 137 -17.45 2.57 -11.81
N LEU A 138 -16.10 2.73 -11.82
CA LEU A 138 -15.19 1.69 -12.30
C LEU A 138 -15.27 0.44 -11.42
N LEU A 139 -15.27 0.58 -10.09
CA LEU A 139 -15.42 -0.55 -9.17
C LEU A 139 -16.72 -1.32 -9.43
N ARG A 140 -17.83 -0.62 -9.67
CA ARG A 140 -19.11 -1.22 -10.01
C ARG A 140 -19.05 -2.01 -11.32
N HIS A 141 -18.37 -1.50 -12.35
CA HIS A 141 -18.15 -2.24 -13.61
C HIS A 141 -17.32 -3.51 -13.40
N LEU A 142 -16.46 -3.53 -12.38
CA LEU A 142 -15.69 -4.70 -11.98
C LEU A 142 -16.46 -5.64 -11.02
N GLY A 143 -17.75 -5.41 -10.82
CA GLY A 143 -18.61 -6.23 -9.97
C GLY A 143 -18.60 -5.87 -8.49
N TRP A 144 -17.99 -4.74 -8.12
CA TRP A 144 -17.96 -4.29 -6.73
C TRP A 144 -18.99 -3.18 -6.46
N GLU A 145 -20.13 -3.55 -5.95
CA GLU A 145 -21.09 -2.59 -5.41
C GLU A 145 -20.69 -2.23 -3.97
N VAL A 146 -20.19 -1.00 -3.78
CA VAL A 146 -19.49 -0.59 -2.54
C VAL A 146 -20.36 -0.64 -1.28
N TYR A 147 -21.68 -0.57 -1.44
CA TYR A 147 -22.62 -0.58 -0.29
C TYR A 147 -23.07 -1.97 0.14
N THR A 148 -22.98 -2.96 -0.75
CA THR A 148 -23.55 -4.29 -0.50
C THR A 148 -22.54 -5.42 -0.58
N THR A 149 -21.40 -5.19 -1.24
CA THR A 149 -20.39 -6.23 -1.43
C THR A 149 -19.40 -6.24 -0.27
N TYR A 150 -19.43 -7.31 0.52
CA TYR A 150 -18.33 -7.59 1.46
C TYR A 150 -17.11 -8.05 0.69
N HIS A 151 -16.03 -7.28 0.82
CA HIS A 151 -14.78 -7.66 0.19
C HIS A 151 -13.93 -8.42 1.18
N VAL A 152 -14.28 -9.62 1.40
CA VAL A 152 -13.41 -10.79 1.36
C VAL A 152 -14.30 -11.95 0.94
N PRO A 153 -14.50 -12.19 -0.36
CA PRO A 153 -15.06 -13.47 -0.78
C PRO A 153 -14.14 -14.57 -0.26
N ASP A 154 -14.68 -15.72 0.07
CA ASP A 154 -13.95 -16.84 0.69
C ASP A 154 -12.68 -17.20 -0.09
N PHE A 155 -12.68 -17.06 -1.41
CA PHE A 155 -11.49 -17.32 -2.23
C PHE A 155 -10.34 -16.33 -1.97
N THR A 156 -10.59 -15.11 -1.49
CA THR A 156 -9.54 -14.10 -1.24
C THR A 156 -8.61 -14.57 -0.13
N VAL A 157 -9.15 -15.22 0.91
CA VAL A 157 -8.35 -15.82 1.99
C VAL A 157 -7.41 -16.88 1.43
N TRP A 158 -7.95 -17.76 0.59
CA TRP A 158 -7.16 -18.81 -0.07
C TRP A 158 -6.12 -18.25 -1.04
N ALA A 159 -6.48 -17.21 -1.79
CA ALA A 159 -5.54 -16.51 -2.67
C ALA A 159 -4.39 -15.87 -1.88
N LEU A 160 -4.68 -15.20 -0.76
CA LEU A 160 -3.66 -14.60 0.09
C LEU A 160 -2.75 -15.65 0.74
N LEU A 161 -3.32 -16.76 1.21
CA LEU A 161 -2.54 -17.89 1.74
C LEU A 161 -1.67 -18.51 0.65
N GLY A 162 -2.19 -18.66 -0.57
CA GLY A 162 -1.42 -19.16 -1.72
C GLY A 162 -0.25 -18.22 -2.08
N ILE A 163 -0.47 -16.91 -2.11
CA ILE A 163 0.57 -15.90 -2.35
C ILE A 163 1.63 -15.95 -1.24
N ALA A 164 1.22 -16.04 0.02
CA ALA A 164 2.14 -16.15 1.15
C ALA A 164 2.97 -17.44 1.07
N ALA A 165 2.35 -18.59 0.80
CA ALA A 165 3.04 -19.87 0.63
C ALA A 165 4.04 -19.82 -0.55
N LEU A 166 3.64 -19.24 -1.68
CA LEU A 166 4.54 -19.05 -2.83
C LEU A 166 5.72 -18.15 -2.46
N GLY A 167 5.49 -17.06 -1.75
CA GLY A 167 6.55 -16.16 -1.27
C GLY A 167 7.56 -16.89 -0.36
N VAL A 168 7.08 -17.71 0.57
CA VAL A 168 7.93 -18.55 1.43
C VAL A 168 8.72 -19.56 0.59
N ALA A 169 8.07 -20.28 -0.32
CA ALA A 169 8.71 -21.27 -1.18
C ALA A 169 9.82 -20.65 -2.04
N LEU A 170 9.56 -19.50 -2.67
CA LEU A 170 10.55 -18.74 -3.45
C LEU A 170 11.71 -18.26 -2.58
N GLY A 171 11.43 -17.81 -1.35
CA GLY A 171 12.46 -17.41 -0.38
C GLY A 171 13.38 -18.57 0.01
N LEU A 172 12.81 -19.74 0.33
CA LEU A 172 13.56 -20.95 0.65
C LEU A 172 14.37 -21.46 -0.53
N TRP A 173 13.80 -21.48 -1.72
CA TRP A 173 14.49 -21.86 -2.95
C TRP A 173 15.67 -20.94 -3.26
N ALA A 174 15.50 -19.62 -3.13
CA ALA A 174 16.58 -18.65 -3.33
C ALA A 174 17.72 -18.84 -2.31
N ARG A 175 17.40 -19.17 -1.05
CA ARG A 175 18.40 -19.50 -0.02
C ARG A 175 19.16 -20.79 -0.36
N ALA A 176 18.47 -21.85 -0.75
CA ALA A 176 19.08 -23.12 -1.12
C ALA A 176 20.05 -22.97 -2.32
N ARG A 177 19.66 -22.18 -3.33
CA ARG A 177 20.56 -21.89 -4.46
C ARG A 177 21.83 -21.13 -4.07
N ARG A 178 21.71 -20.17 -3.16
CA ARG A 178 22.89 -19.43 -2.65
C ARG A 178 23.84 -20.34 -1.87
N ALA A 179 23.29 -21.24 -1.03
CA ALA A 179 24.09 -22.20 -0.29
C ALA A 179 24.82 -23.20 -1.21
N ALA A 180 24.17 -23.67 -2.28
CA ALA A 180 24.81 -24.55 -3.27
C ALA A 180 25.92 -23.84 -4.06
N GLY A 181 25.74 -22.57 -4.43
CA GLY A 181 26.76 -21.78 -5.13
C GLY A 181 27.98 -21.44 -4.28
N SER A 182 27.83 -21.34 -2.96
CA SER A 182 28.95 -21.10 -2.04
C SER A 182 29.76 -22.36 -1.69
N ALA A 183 29.21 -23.56 -2.00
CA ALA A 183 29.93 -24.84 -1.77
C ALA A 183 30.79 -25.29 -2.96
N THR A 184 30.66 -24.63 -4.11
CA THR A 184 31.39 -24.97 -5.36
C THR A 184 32.49 -23.96 -5.73
N GLY A 185 32.72 -22.92 -4.94
CA GLY A 185 33.77 -21.93 -5.09
C GLY A 185 34.74 -21.94 -3.91
#